data_92281ae8a8d0c179f94244456f8432bb
#
_entry.id   92281ae8a8d0c179f94244456f8432bb
#
_cell.length_a   1.000
_cell.length_b   1.000
_cell.length_c   1.000
_cell.angle_alpha   90.00
_cell.angle_beta   90.00
_cell.angle_gamma   90.00
#
_symmetry.space_group_name_H-M   'P 1'
#
loop_
_entity.id
_entity.type
_entity.pdbx_description
1 polymer ?
#
loop_
_entity_poly.entity_id
_entity_poly.type
_entity_poly.pdbx_seq_one_letter_code
_entity_poly.pdbx_strand_id
1 'polypeptide(L)'
;MTNLLIALVVLLTIAAMVQLVRVNELLSEITNKDTNEVTDEDNNQNGILFIIIGFGFLAFVIWQMITWDHLLLPPASSVHGAEIDGLMKVSMTLILVVFFALTPMLFYFAYKYRGKKENTAYFFAHNNRLEVAWTVIPTIVLTALIIYGLRTWDRAMNPDVSDATVIEVYSKQFDWTARYSGTDNVLGDANFRLVEGRNTLGVDINDKKAADDIVVREVHLPVNKPVLLKFRSRDVIHSAFLPHFRVQMNCVPGLSTQFAFTPTKTTAEMKENEGEDFEYVLLCNKICGSAHFNMQMKFVVESEEDYNKWINSQKTVQNTLTLK
;
A
#
# COMPACT_ATOMS: atom_id res chain seq x y z
N MET A 1 -28.66 8.65 -6.70
CA MET A 1 -29.35 9.18 -5.49
C MET A 1 -28.33 9.60 -4.41
N THR A 2 -27.36 8.79 -4.04
CA THR A 2 -26.36 9.09 -2.98
C THR A 2 -25.59 10.39 -3.21
N ASN A 3 -25.10 10.63 -4.45
CA ASN A 3 -24.35 11.85 -4.77
C ASN A 3 -25.22 13.13 -4.67
N LEU A 4 -26.50 13.04 -5.01
CA LEU A 4 -27.43 14.15 -4.88
C LEU A 4 -27.69 14.45 -3.39
N LEU A 5 -27.81 13.44 -2.55
CA LEU A 5 -27.99 13.57 -1.12
C LEU A 5 -26.77 14.18 -0.44
N ILE A 6 -25.56 13.76 -0.84
CA ILE A 6 -24.29 14.35 -0.37
C ILE A 6 -24.22 15.84 -0.77
N ALA A 7 -24.51 16.16 -2.05
CA ALA A 7 -24.50 17.54 -2.51
C ALA A 7 -25.51 18.40 -1.74
N LEU A 8 -26.71 17.89 -1.45
CA LEU A 8 -27.72 18.57 -0.67
C LEU A 8 -27.26 18.83 0.77
N VAL A 9 -26.66 17.84 1.42
CA VAL A 9 -26.11 17.98 2.78
C VAL A 9 -25.01 19.04 2.81
N VAL A 10 -24.09 19.03 1.83
CA VAL A 10 -23.02 20.03 1.73
C VAL A 10 -23.62 21.43 1.55
N LEU A 11 -24.58 21.60 0.65
CA LEU A 11 -25.25 22.89 0.44
C LEU A 11 -26.00 23.39 1.67
N LEU A 12 -26.70 22.49 2.38
CA LEU A 12 -27.40 22.84 3.63
C LEU A 12 -26.41 23.23 4.73
N THR A 13 -25.27 22.56 4.81
CA THR A 13 -24.21 22.89 5.78
C THR A 13 -23.63 24.28 5.48
N ILE A 14 -23.31 24.57 4.21
CA ILE A 14 -22.86 25.91 3.80
C ILE A 14 -23.91 26.97 4.11
N ALA A 15 -25.19 26.73 3.77
CA ALA A 15 -26.27 27.65 4.06
C ALA A 15 -26.43 27.89 5.58
N ALA A 16 -26.31 26.84 6.41
CA ALA A 16 -26.34 26.97 7.86
C ALA A 16 -25.17 27.82 8.39
N MET A 17 -23.95 27.63 7.87
CA MET A 17 -22.79 28.45 8.24
C MET A 17 -22.99 29.92 7.87
N VAL A 18 -23.48 30.20 6.66
CA VAL A 18 -23.79 31.57 6.23
C VAL A 18 -24.86 32.21 7.13
N GLN A 19 -25.90 31.47 7.52
CA GLN A 19 -26.92 31.97 8.44
C GLN A 19 -26.38 32.24 9.84
N LEU A 20 -25.47 31.41 10.35
CA LEU A 20 -24.81 31.64 11.64
C LEU A 20 -23.97 32.92 11.63
N VAL A 21 -23.25 33.20 10.53
CA VAL A 21 -22.49 34.46 10.37
C VAL A 21 -23.46 35.65 10.38
N ARG A 22 -24.55 35.59 9.60
CA ARG A 22 -25.56 36.63 9.59
C ARG A 22 -26.22 36.87 10.95
N VAL A 23 -26.54 35.83 11.68
CA VAL A 23 -27.08 35.94 13.04
C VAL A 23 -26.09 36.64 13.96
N ASN A 24 -24.78 36.32 13.86
CA ASN A 24 -23.76 37.00 14.64
C ASN A 24 -23.62 38.49 14.25
N GLU A 25 -23.69 38.83 12.97
CA GLU A 25 -23.67 40.23 12.50
C GLU A 25 -24.87 41.01 13.06
N LEU A 26 -26.10 40.47 12.95
CA LEU A 26 -27.30 41.08 13.47
C LEU A 26 -27.30 41.22 15.00
N LEU A 27 -26.78 40.21 15.70
CA LEU A 27 -26.62 40.30 17.16
C LEU A 27 -25.60 41.38 17.55
N SER A 28 -24.52 41.57 16.78
CA SER A 28 -23.56 42.64 17.04
C SER A 28 -24.16 44.04 16.83
N GLU A 29 -25.01 44.20 15.83
CA GLU A 29 -25.75 45.47 15.61
C GLU A 29 -26.72 45.75 16.78
N ILE A 30 -27.48 44.75 17.23
CA ILE A 30 -28.44 44.89 18.31
C ILE A 30 -27.74 45.13 19.67
N THR A 31 -26.60 44.55 19.89
CA THR A 31 -25.82 44.67 21.14
C THR A 31 -24.83 45.84 21.14
N ASN A 32 -24.77 46.62 20.03
CA ASN A 32 -23.76 47.66 19.80
C ASN A 32 -22.29 47.18 20.01
N LYS A 33 -22.02 45.92 19.74
CA LYS A 33 -20.71 45.34 19.83
C LYS A 33 -19.96 45.57 18.51
N ASP A 34 -18.81 46.26 18.54
CA ASP A 34 -17.97 46.37 17.37
C ASP A 34 -17.39 45.01 16.98
N THR A 35 -17.83 44.48 15.83
CA THR A 35 -17.34 43.18 15.30
C THR A 35 -15.87 43.17 14.91
N ASN A 36 -15.26 44.35 14.75
CA ASN A 36 -13.86 44.50 14.42
C ASN A 36 -12.96 44.47 15.67
N GLU A 37 -13.54 44.64 16.88
CA GLU A 37 -12.79 44.59 18.12
C GLU A 37 -12.85 43.17 18.74
N VAL A 38 -11.72 42.49 18.72
CA VAL A 38 -11.59 41.15 19.35
C VAL A 38 -11.46 41.32 20.87
N THR A 39 -12.48 40.87 21.61
CA THR A 39 -12.51 40.94 23.07
C THR A 39 -11.82 39.75 23.75
N ASP A 40 -11.47 39.89 25.03
CA ASP A 40 -10.97 38.78 25.84
C ASP A 40 -11.97 37.62 25.94
N GLU A 41 -13.28 37.93 25.89
CA GLU A 41 -14.36 36.95 25.86
C GLU A 41 -14.32 36.11 24.56
N ASP A 42 -14.17 36.77 23.41
CA ASP A 42 -14.07 36.11 22.10
C ASP A 42 -12.82 35.20 22.06
N ASN A 43 -11.69 35.68 22.56
CA ASN A 43 -10.47 34.88 22.67
C ASN A 43 -10.64 33.69 23.62
N ASN A 44 -11.39 33.86 24.71
CA ASN A 44 -11.66 32.77 25.65
C ASN A 44 -12.59 31.69 25.03
N GLN A 45 -13.67 32.12 24.37
CA GLN A 45 -14.58 31.20 23.67
C GLN A 45 -13.84 30.43 22.57
N ASN A 46 -13.06 31.11 21.73
CA ASN A 46 -12.24 30.48 20.70
C ASN A 46 -11.22 29.49 21.32
N GLY A 47 -10.57 29.89 22.41
CA GLY A 47 -9.63 29.01 23.10
C GLY A 47 -10.29 27.72 23.64
N ILE A 48 -11.51 27.85 24.21
CA ILE A 48 -12.29 26.68 24.68
C ILE A 48 -12.70 25.80 23.49
N LEU A 49 -13.15 26.41 22.38
CA LEU A 49 -13.48 25.66 21.17
C LEU A 49 -12.28 24.89 20.63
N PHE A 50 -11.07 25.46 20.64
CA PHE A 50 -9.85 24.73 20.26
C PHE A 50 -9.61 23.50 21.15
N ILE A 51 -9.84 23.60 22.45
CA ILE A 51 -9.72 22.45 23.37
C ILE A 51 -10.76 21.38 23.00
N ILE A 52 -12.03 21.76 22.83
CA ILE A 52 -13.11 20.82 22.49
C ILE A 52 -12.84 20.13 21.15
N ILE A 53 -12.45 20.91 20.14
CA ILE A 53 -12.10 20.39 18.80
C ILE A 53 -10.89 19.47 18.89
N GLY A 54 -9.87 19.85 19.68
CA GLY A 54 -8.66 19.05 19.87
C GLY A 54 -8.95 17.68 20.50
N PHE A 55 -9.72 17.65 21.57
CA PHE A 55 -10.16 16.39 22.18
C PHE A 55 -11.05 15.57 21.25
N GLY A 56 -12.01 16.20 20.56
CA GLY A 56 -12.86 15.53 19.57
C GLY A 56 -12.03 14.92 18.43
N PHE A 57 -11.06 15.66 17.92
CA PHE A 57 -10.14 15.19 16.87
C PHE A 57 -9.30 13.99 17.33
N LEU A 58 -8.68 14.06 18.52
CA LEU A 58 -7.89 12.95 19.05
C LEU A 58 -8.77 11.70 19.31
N ALA A 59 -9.95 11.89 19.88
CA ALA A 59 -10.90 10.80 20.09
C ALA A 59 -11.35 10.17 18.75
N PHE A 60 -11.59 11.00 17.74
CA PHE A 60 -11.91 10.54 16.38
C PHE A 60 -10.78 9.72 15.76
N VAL A 61 -9.50 10.19 15.87
CA VAL A 61 -8.35 9.45 15.37
C VAL A 61 -8.21 8.10 16.08
N ILE A 62 -8.32 8.07 17.41
CA ILE A 62 -8.25 6.81 18.17
C ILE A 62 -9.37 5.87 17.76
N TRP A 63 -10.59 6.39 17.63
CA TRP A 63 -11.72 5.59 17.18
C TRP A 63 -11.50 5.01 15.78
N GLN A 64 -11.00 5.80 14.82
CA GLN A 64 -10.66 5.31 13.48
C GLN A 64 -9.61 4.21 13.54
N MET A 65 -8.53 4.39 14.30
CA MET A 65 -7.46 3.40 14.46
C MET A 65 -8.00 2.07 14.98
N ILE A 66 -8.87 2.09 15.99
CA ILE A 66 -9.43 0.86 16.58
C ILE A 66 -10.46 0.21 15.66
N THR A 67 -11.32 1.02 15.03
CA THR A 67 -12.44 0.49 14.23
C THR A 67 -11.98 -0.11 12.92
N TRP A 68 -10.95 0.46 12.28
CA TRP A 68 -10.52 0.11 10.93
C TRP A 68 -9.17 -0.62 10.87
N ASP A 69 -8.62 -1.02 12.02
CA ASP A 69 -7.34 -1.75 12.11
C ASP A 69 -7.31 -2.99 11.18
N HIS A 70 -8.40 -3.75 11.15
CA HIS A 70 -8.55 -4.96 10.33
C HIS A 70 -8.54 -4.71 8.81
N LEU A 71 -8.68 -3.46 8.34
CA LEU A 71 -8.62 -3.09 6.93
C LEU A 71 -7.26 -2.58 6.47
N LEU A 72 -6.28 -2.45 7.37
CA LEU A 72 -4.98 -1.85 7.03
C LEU A 72 -4.19 -2.73 6.08
N LEU A 73 -3.61 -3.79 6.57
CA LEU A 73 -2.78 -4.69 5.78
C LEU A 73 -3.12 -6.14 6.12
N PRO A 74 -3.31 -7.01 5.12
CA PRO A 74 -3.48 -8.43 5.39
C PRO A 74 -2.21 -9.00 6.04
N PRO A 75 -2.29 -10.17 6.72
CA PRO A 75 -1.13 -10.81 7.31
C PRO A 75 -0.02 -11.06 6.29
N ALA A 76 1.23 -10.70 6.62
CA ALA A 76 2.35 -11.00 5.76
C ALA A 76 2.57 -12.51 5.64
N SER A 77 2.74 -12.99 4.42
CA SER A 77 2.95 -14.41 4.09
C SER A 77 4.24 -14.65 3.31
N SER A 78 5.21 -13.74 3.43
CA SER A 78 6.56 -13.88 2.86
C SER A 78 7.63 -13.42 3.85
N VAL A 79 8.86 -13.89 3.65
CA VAL A 79 10.00 -13.54 4.52
C VAL A 79 10.24 -12.04 4.54
N HIS A 80 10.46 -11.42 3.37
CA HIS A 80 10.69 -9.97 3.26
C HIS A 80 9.44 -9.15 3.65
N GLY A 81 8.24 -9.73 3.48
CA GLY A 81 6.99 -9.08 3.88
C GLY A 81 6.93 -8.81 5.38
N ALA A 82 7.36 -9.76 6.19
CA ALA A 82 7.47 -9.58 7.64
C ALA A 82 8.48 -8.49 8.02
N GLU A 83 9.59 -8.36 7.28
CA GLU A 83 10.59 -7.30 7.50
C GLU A 83 10.04 -5.90 7.13
N ILE A 84 9.31 -5.80 6.01
CA ILE A 84 8.63 -4.56 5.59
C ILE A 84 7.58 -4.15 6.63
N ASP A 85 6.79 -5.09 7.13
CA ASP A 85 5.81 -4.82 8.19
C ASP A 85 6.48 -4.40 9.50
N GLY A 86 7.65 -4.97 9.81
CA GLY A 86 8.49 -4.53 10.94
C GLY A 86 8.93 -3.07 10.81
N LEU A 87 9.44 -2.68 9.63
CA LEU A 87 9.81 -1.29 9.32
C LEU A 87 8.59 -0.35 9.41
N MET A 88 7.44 -0.78 8.89
CA MET A 88 6.18 -0.05 8.98
C MET A 88 5.77 0.18 10.44
N LYS A 89 5.81 -0.86 11.28
CA LYS A 89 5.48 -0.76 12.71
C LYS A 89 6.38 0.24 13.44
N VAL A 90 7.69 0.19 13.21
CA VAL A 90 8.64 1.13 13.82
C VAL A 90 8.33 2.56 13.37
N SER A 91 8.11 2.78 12.07
CA SER A 91 7.80 4.10 11.50
C SER A 91 6.49 4.65 12.06
N MET A 92 5.42 3.84 12.06
CA MET A 92 4.11 4.23 12.57
C MET A 92 4.14 4.51 14.07
N THR A 93 4.86 3.69 14.85
CA THR A 93 5.03 3.93 16.29
C THR A 93 5.69 5.27 16.54
N LEU A 94 6.77 5.59 15.82
CA LEU A 94 7.46 6.88 15.94
C LEU A 94 6.53 8.05 15.60
N ILE A 95 5.80 7.96 14.47
CA ILE A 95 4.86 9.00 14.03
C ILE A 95 3.75 9.20 15.06
N LEU A 96 3.16 8.11 15.57
CA LEU A 96 2.07 8.17 16.53
C LEU A 96 2.52 8.74 17.88
N VAL A 97 3.72 8.37 18.37
CA VAL A 97 4.28 8.95 19.60
C VAL A 97 4.43 10.45 19.46
N VAL A 98 5.02 10.93 18.37
CA VAL A 98 5.19 12.37 18.11
C VAL A 98 3.83 13.05 17.94
N PHE A 99 2.90 12.45 17.20
CA PHE A 99 1.56 12.98 16.98
C PHE A 99 0.78 13.15 18.29
N PHE A 100 0.71 12.11 19.13
CA PHE A 100 0.00 12.17 20.40
C PHE A 100 0.70 12.98 21.47
N ALA A 101 2.00 13.27 21.33
CA ALA A 101 2.71 14.21 22.18
C ALA A 101 2.47 15.67 21.76
N LEU A 102 2.60 15.99 20.47
CA LEU A 102 2.56 17.38 20.00
C LEU A 102 1.14 17.91 19.76
N THR A 103 0.22 17.09 19.27
CA THR A 103 -1.14 17.56 18.97
C THR A 103 -1.90 18.06 20.18
N PRO A 104 -1.91 17.37 21.36
CA PRO A 104 -2.52 17.90 22.58
C PRO A 104 -1.85 19.20 23.05
N MET A 105 -0.51 19.29 22.92
CA MET A 105 0.24 20.51 23.29
C MET A 105 -0.16 21.69 22.40
N LEU A 106 -0.36 21.47 21.09
CA LEU A 106 -0.81 22.50 20.16
C LEU A 106 -2.13 23.11 20.62
N PHE A 107 -3.15 22.28 20.86
CA PHE A 107 -4.48 22.76 21.28
C PHE A 107 -4.44 23.40 22.67
N TYR A 108 -3.66 22.82 23.61
CA TYR A 108 -3.50 23.37 24.93
C TYR A 108 -2.79 24.74 24.89
N PHE A 109 -1.76 24.92 24.09
CA PHE A 109 -1.06 26.20 23.99
C PHE A 109 -1.90 27.26 23.27
N ALA A 110 -2.68 26.89 22.27
CA ALA A 110 -3.65 27.79 21.65
C ALA A 110 -4.65 28.36 22.68
N TYR A 111 -5.10 27.52 23.63
CA TYR A 111 -5.93 27.97 24.73
C TYR A 111 -5.16 28.75 25.78
N LYS A 112 -4.02 28.23 26.25
CA LYS A 112 -3.25 28.81 27.36
C LYS A 112 -2.73 30.20 27.03
N TYR A 113 -2.20 30.39 25.81
CA TYR A 113 -1.55 31.63 25.37
C TYR A 113 -2.45 32.49 24.49
N ARG A 114 -3.77 32.30 24.56
CA ARG A 114 -4.73 33.17 23.86
C ARG A 114 -4.56 34.63 24.27
N GLY A 115 -4.94 35.55 23.38
CA GLY A 115 -4.88 37.01 23.66
C GLY A 115 -5.71 37.37 24.88
N LYS A 116 -5.14 38.19 25.76
CA LYS A 116 -5.78 38.82 26.90
C LYS A 116 -5.20 40.22 27.06
N LYS A 117 -6.05 41.22 27.38
CA LYS A 117 -5.64 42.62 27.52
C LYS A 117 -4.51 42.79 28.54
N GLU A 118 -4.47 41.94 29.58
CA GLU A 118 -3.48 41.98 30.65
C GLU A 118 -2.14 41.31 30.28
N ASN A 119 -2.10 40.54 29.23
CA ASN A 119 -0.91 39.75 28.83
C ASN A 119 -0.15 40.45 27.71
N THR A 120 1.12 40.62 27.90
CA THR A 120 2.05 41.10 26.85
C THR A 120 2.81 39.92 26.29
N ALA A 121 2.79 39.77 24.95
CA ALA A 121 3.55 38.73 24.26
C ALA A 121 5.06 38.95 24.48
N TYR A 122 5.74 37.88 24.86
CA TYR A 122 7.21 37.92 25.00
C TYR A 122 7.84 37.76 23.60
N PHE A 123 8.65 38.74 23.22
CA PHE A 123 9.39 38.67 21.97
C PHE A 123 10.63 37.79 22.13
N PHE A 124 10.69 36.70 21.38
CA PHE A 124 11.74 35.71 21.48
C PHE A 124 12.19 35.31 20.05
N ALA A 125 13.21 36.05 19.56
CA ALA A 125 13.63 35.90 18.16
C ALA A 125 14.50 34.66 17.91
N HIS A 126 15.41 34.33 18.85
CA HIS A 126 16.38 33.26 18.67
C HIS A 126 16.62 32.48 19.97
N ASN A 127 16.74 31.14 19.84
CA ASN A 127 17.22 30.29 20.92
C ASN A 127 18.04 29.13 20.37
N ASN A 128 19.35 29.31 20.32
CA ASN A 128 20.27 28.31 19.76
C ASN A 128 20.14 26.93 20.42
N ARG A 129 19.78 26.84 21.72
CA ARG A 129 19.59 25.53 22.37
C ARG A 129 18.37 24.79 21.86
N LEU A 130 17.25 25.50 21.70
CA LEU A 130 16.05 24.93 21.11
C LEU A 130 16.27 24.58 19.63
N GLU A 131 16.92 25.46 18.86
CA GLU A 131 17.22 25.27 17.46
C GLU A 131 18.08 24.01 17.25
N VAL A 132 19.13 23.84 18.03
CA VAL A 132 19.97 22.65 18.03
C VAL A 132 19.14 21.39 18.40
N ALA A 133 18.30 21.48 19.44
CA ALA A 133 17.51 20.34 19.90
C ALA A 133 16.54 19.84 18.82
N TRP A 134 15.73 20.72 18.24
CA TRP A 134 14.75 20.31 17.23
C TRP A 134 15.35 19.98 15.86
N THR A 135 16.63 20.32 15.63
CA THR A 135 17.36 19.92 14.43
C THR A 135 18.07 18.58 14.64
N VAL A 136 18.86 18.46 15.72
CA VAL A 136 19.72 17.30 15.95
C VAL A 136 18.93 16.05 16.33
N ILE A 137 17.93 16.17 17.21
CA ILE A 137 17.14 15.00 17.65
C ILE A 137 16.40 14.35 16.47
N PRO A 138 15.60 15.07 15.65
CA PRO A 138 14.97 14.46 14.48
C PRO A 138 15.97 13.96 13.46
N THR A 139 17.10 14.65 13.24
CA THR A 139 18.15 14.20 12.31
C THR A 139 18.70 12.83 12.70
N ILE A 140 19.02 12.61 13.97
CA ILE A 140 19.52 11.31 14.44
C ILE A 140 18.47 10.21 14.25
N VAL A 141 17.22 10.48 14.66
CA VAL A 141 16.12 9.52 14.55
C VAL A 141 15.84 9.16 13.10
N LEU A 142 15.74 10.16 12.21
CA LEU A 142 15.49 9.93 10.78
C LEU A 142 16.67 9.22 10.11
N THR A 143 17.92 9.53 10.48
CA THR A 143 19.10 8.83 9.97
C THR A 143 19.06 7.35 10.34
N ALA A 144 18.73 7.01 11.57
CA ALA A 144 18.58 5.62 12.00
C ALA A 144 17.47 4.89 11.22
N LEU A 145 16.32 5.56 11.02
CA LEU A 145 15.19 5.02 10.26
C LEU A 145 15.54 4.82 8.78
N ILE A 146 16.27 5.76 8.16
CA ILE A 146 16.75 5.65 6.79
C ILE A 146 17.71 4.46 6.63
N ILE A 147 18.66 4.29 7.54
CA ILE A 147 19.59 3.14 7.51
C ILE A 147 18.82 1.82 7.63
N TYR A 148 17.83 1.75 8.52
CA TYR A 148 16.98 0.57 8.65
C TYR A 148 16.20 0.31 7.34
N GLY A 149 15.57 1.34 6.77
CA GLY A 149 14.84 1.25 5.51
C GLY A 149 15.71 0.80 4.34
N LEU A 150 16.92 1.36 4.18
CA LEU A 150 17.85 0.95 3.13
C LEU A 150 18.28 -0.51 3.25
N ARG A 151 18.53 -1.00 4.46
CA ARG A 151 18.86 -2.42 4.69
C ARG A 151 17.69 -3.35 4.35
N THR A 152 16.47 -2.98 4.74
CA THR A 152 15.25 -3.74 4.39
C THR A 152 15.03 -3.75 2.89
N TRP A 153 15.21 -2.60 2.23
CA TRP A 153 15.13 -2.48 0.77
C TRP A 153 16.16 -3.36 0.06
N ASP A 154 17.42 -3.30 0.47
CA ASP A 154 18.49 -4.10 -0.14
C ASP A 154 18.20 -5.59 -0.06
N ARG A 155 17.77 -6.09 1.11
CA ARG A 155 17.39 -7.52 1.27
C ARG A 155 16.18 -7.92 0.43
N ALA A 156 15.19 -7.03 0.27
CA ALA A 156 14.01 -7.30 -0.52
C ALA A 156 14.29 -7.29 -2.04
N MET A 157 15.20 -6.40 -2.49
CA MET A 157 15.48 -6.23 -3.93
C MET A 157 16.63 -7.07 -4.45
N ASN A 158 17.54 -7.52 -3.59
CA ASN A 158 18.71 -8.30 -3.92
C ASN A 158 18.79 -9.61 -3.11
N PRO A 159 17.71 -10.44 -3.08
CA PRO A 159 17.75 -11.73 -2.40
C PRO A 159 18.63 -12.72 -3.17
N ASP A 160 19.10 -13.76 -2.48
CA ASP A 160 19.74 -14.91 -3.15
C ASP A 160 18.66 -15.69 -3.95
N VAL A 161 18.88 -15.82 -5.23
CA VAL A 161 17.99 -16.49 -6.17
C VAL A 161 18.60 -17.72 -6.82
N SER A 162 19.73 -18.22 -6.31
CA SER A 162 20.46 -19.37 -6.88
C SER A 162 19.59 -20.63 -6.98
N ASP A 163 18.75 -20.88 -5.98
CA ASP A 163 17.83 -22.03 -5.91
C ASP A 163 16.35 -21.62 -6.14
N ALA A 164 16.10 -20.44 -6.69
CA ALA A 164 14.75 -19.95 -6.88
C ALA A 164 14.06 -20.63 -8.07
N THR A 165 12.80 -21.03 -7.88
CA THR A 165 11.93 -21.43 -9.00
C THR A 165 11.65 -20.22 -9.86
N VAL A 166 12.00 -20.26 -11.16
CA VAL A 166 11.80 -19.16 -12.09
C VAL A 166 10.44 -19.27 -12.75
N ILE A 167 9.63 -18.22 -12.62
CA ILE A 167 8.29 -18.15 -13.21
C ILE A 167 8.14 -16.82 -13.94
N GLU A 168 7.75 -16.86 -15.20
CA GLU A 168 7.36 -15.67 -15.94
C GLU A 168 5.87 -15.40 -15.74
N VAL A 169 5.50 -14.15 -15.45
CA VAL A 169 4.12 -13.67 -15.37
C VAL A 169 3.90 -12.66 -16.49
N TYR A 170 3.09 -13.03 -17.45
CA TYR A 170 2.80 -12.26 -18.64
C TYR A 170 1.43 -11.60 -18.55
N SER A 171 1.40 -10.29 -18.68
CA SER A 171 0.19 -9.48 -18.59
C SER A 171 -0.31 -9.04 -19.97
N LYS A 172 -1.61 -9.02 -20.13
CA LYS A 172 -2.34 -8.39 -21.25
C LYS A 172 -3.67 -7.85 -20.77
N GLN A 173 -4.31 -6.99 -21.52
CA GLN A 173 -5.66 -6.51 -21.25
C GLN A 173 -6.68 -7.64 -21.51
N PHE A 174 -7.36 -8.27 -20.53
CA PHE A 174 -7.30 -8.01 -19.09
C PHE A 174 -7.07 -9.36 -18.38
N ASP A 175 -5.92 -9.96 -18.58
CA ASP A 175 -5.64 -11.33 -18.17
C ASP A 175 -4.15 -11.50 -17.82
N TRP A 176 -3.88 -12.51 -16.98
CA TRP A 176 -2.54 -12.96 -16.63
C TRP A 176 -2.31 -14.37 -17.14
N THR A 177 -1.11 -14.66 -17.55
CA THR A 177 -0.66 -16.00 -17.89
C THR A 177 0.70 -16.23 -17.26
N ALA A 178 0.91 -17.36 -16.60
CA ALA A 178 2.20 -17.73 -16.05
C ALA A 178 2.87 -18.82 -16.86
N ARG A 179 4.22 -18.79 -16.86
CA ARG A 179 5.07 -19.80 -17.49
C ARG A 179 6.20 -20.16 -16.55
N TYR A 180 6.28 -21.44 -16.17
CA TYR A 180 7.38 -22.01 -15.42
C TYR A 180 8.52 -22.39 -16.35
N SER A 181 9.72 -22.31 -15.85
CA SER A 181 10.97 -22.59 -16.57
C SER A 181 11.31 -24.08 -16.69
N GLY A 182 10.35 -24.96 -16.43
CA GLY A 182 10.56 -26.41 -16.57
C GLY A 182 11.56 -27.00 -15.60
N THR A 183 12.18 -28.09 -15.99
CA THR A 183 13.12 -28.86 -15.18
C THR A 183 14.54 -28.33 -15.21
N ASP A 184 14.91 -27.58 -16.24
CA ASP A 184 16.22 -26.94 -16.38
C ASP A 184 16.30 -25.59 -15.67
N ASN A 185 15.19 -25.10 -15.14
CA ASN A 185 15.00 -23.81 -14.48
C ASN A 185 15.40 -22.61 -15.34
N VAL A 186 15.33 -22.74 -16.67
CA VAL A 186 15.68 -21.70 -17.64
C VAL A 186 14.51 -21.45 -18.58
N LEU A 187 13.89 -20.28 -18.52
CA LEU A 187 12.84 -19.90 -19.47
C LEU A 187 13.39 -19.84 -20.90
N GLY A 188 12.70 -20.52 -21.82
CA GLY A 188 13.00 -20.41 -23.25
C GLY A 188 12.74 -19.01 -23.80
N ASP A 189 13.38 -18.68 -24.92
CA ASP A 189 13.21 -17.40 -25.59
C ASP A 189 11.77 -17.15 -26.01
N ALA A 190 11.31 -15.91 -25.89
CA ALA A 190 9.98 -15.50 -26.28
C ALA A 190 10.00 -14.12 -26.94
N ASN A 191 9.28 -13.98 -28.05
CA ASN A 191 9.21 -12.76 -28.84
C ASN A 191 7.75 -12.43 -29.20
N PHE A 192 7.37 -11.17 -29.09
CA PHE A 192 6.01 -10.73 -29.43
C PHE A 192 5.64 -11.03 -30.89
N ARG A 193 6.60 -11.12 -31.80
CA ARG A 193 6.38 -11.48 -33.21
C ARG A 193 5.96 -12.94 -33.42
N LEU A 194 6.21 -13.80 -32.41
CA LEU A 194 5.84 -15.21 -32.41
C LEU A 194 4.47 -15.45 -31.76
N VAL A 195 3.77 -14.39 -31.33
CA VAL A 195 2.44 -14.49 -30.74
C VAL A 195 1.42 -14.81 -31.83
N GLU A 196 1.02 -16.09 -31.90
CA GLU A 196 0.06 -16.59 -32.89
C GLU A 196 -0.77 -17.75 -32.30
N GLY A 197 -2.08 -17.77 -32.56
CA GLY A 197 -2.95 -18.85 -32.18
C GLY A 197 -2.85 -19.25 -30.70
N ARG A 198 -2.41 -20.49 -30.43
CA ARG A 198 -2.23 -21.01 -29.08
C ARG A 198 -0.97 -20.48 -28.39
N ASN A 199 0.00 -19.98 -29.16
CA ASN A 199 1.25 -19.42 -28.65
C ASN A 199 1.04 -17.96 -28.17
N THR A 200 0.26 -17.78 -27.14
CA THR A 200 -0.14 -16.44 -26.64
C THR A 200 0.98 -15.67 -25.98
N LEU A 201 2.08 -16.34 -25.60
CA LEU A 201 3.27 -15.77 -24.96
C LEU A 201 4.38 -15.46 -25.96
N GLY A 202 4.25 -15.95 -27.22
CA GLY A 202 5.26 -15.82 -28.24
C GLY A 202 6.54 -16.60 -27.95
N VAL A 203 6.42 -17.77 -27.33
CA VAL A 203 7.55 -18.66 -27.03
C VAL A 203 8.15 -19.17 -28.32
N ASP A 204 9.49 -19.17 -28.46
CA ASP A 204 10.17 -19.79 -29.58
C ASP A 204 10.19 -21.32 -29.41
N ILE A 205 9.36 -22.02 -30.17
CA ILE A 205 9.27 -23.49 -30.13
C ILE A 205 10.52 -24.20 -30.65
N ASN A 206 11.42 -23.49 -31.32
CA ASN A 206 12.70 -24.03 -31.78
C ASN A 206 13.81 -23.89 -30.73
N ASP A 207 13.59 -23.11 -29.70
CA ASP A 207 14.50 -23.05 -28.56
C ASP A 207 14.35 -24.29 -27.68
N LYS A 208 15.43 -25.03 -27.51
CA LYS A 208 15.43 -26.26 -26.70
C LYS A 208 15.06 -26.01 -25.23
N LYS A 209 15.39 -24.81 -24.72
CA LYS A 209 15.05 -24.40 -23.35
C LYS A 209 13.55 -24.20 -23.15
N ALA A 210 12.81 -23.89 -24.24
CA ALA A 210 11.37 -23.72 -24.16
C ALA A 210 10.61 -25.06 -24.15
N ALA A 211 11.26 -26.16 -24.45
CA ALA A 211 10.59 -27.45 -24.65
C ALA A 211 9.89 -27.98 -23.41
N ASP A 212 10.49 -27.79 -22.25
CA ASP A 212 9.97 -28.23 -20.95
C ASP A 212 9.26 -27.10 -20.15
N ASP A 213 9.22 -25.88 -20.66
CA ASP A 213 8.42 -24.78 -20.09
C ASP A 213 6.95 -25.21 -19.94
N ILE A 214 6.29 -24.71 -18.90
CA ILE A 214 4.89 -25.06 -18.59
C ILE A 214 4.06 -23.80 -18.50
N VAL A 215 3.00 -23.68 -19.31
CA VAL A 215 2.11 -22.51 -19.34
C VAL A 215 0.82 -22.80 -18.59
N VAL A 216 0.48 -21.95 -17.62
CA VAL A 216 -0.64 -22.13 -16.70
C VAL A 216 -1.49 -20.85 -16.52
N ARG A 217 -2.69 -21.02 -15.94
CA ARG A 217 -3.63 -19.95 -15.61
C ARG A 217 -3.77 -19.68 -14.11
N GLU A 218 -3.19 -20.52 -13.28
CA GLU A 218 -3.01 -20.32 -11.86
C GLU A 218 -1.58 -20.72 -11.48
N VAL A 219 -1.04 -20.10 -10.45
CA VAL A 219 0.35 -20.30 -10.03
C VAL A 219 0.38 -21.08 -8.73
N HIS A 220 1.10 -22.19 -8.71
CA HIS A 220 1.38 -22.96 -7.51
C HIS A 220 2.81 -22.72 -7.04
N LEU A 221 3.01 -22.56 -5.75
CA LEU A 221 4.31 -22.29 -5.15
C LEU A 221 4.58 -23.21 -3.99
N PRO A 222 5.80 -23.76 -3.88
CA PRO A 222 6.18 -24.51 -2.69
C PRO A 222 6.44 -23.54 -1.52
N VAL A 223 5.90 -23.85 -0.34
CA VAL A 223 6.13 -23.06 0.87
C VAL A 223 7.62 -23.13 1.29
N ASN A 224 8.18 -22.05 1.82
CA ASN A 224 9.57 -21.92 2.28
C ASN A 224 10.64 -22.14 1.19
N LYS A 225 10.28 -22.06 -0.08
CA LYS A 225 11.23 -22.06 -1.19
C LYS A 225 11.26 -20.70 -1.89
N PRO A 226 12.43 -20.21 -2.32
CA PRO A 226 12.54 -18.96 -3.05
C PRO A 226 11.90 -19.07 -4.44
N VAL A 227 11.23 -18.03 -4.85
CA VAL A 227 10.59 -17.90 -6.17
C VAL A 227 11.03 -16.60 -6.82
N LEU A 228 11.45 -16.68 -8.07
CA LEU A 228 11.79 -15.51 -8.90
C LEU A 228 10.69 -15.30 -9.95
N LEU A 229 9.87 -14.29 -9.75
CA LEU A 229 8.89 -13.85 -10.74
C LEU A 229 9.53 -12.88 -11.72
N LYS A 230 9.46 -13.20 -13.02
CA LYS A 230 9.81 -12.31 -14.14
C LYS A 230 8.54 -11.80 -14.79
N PHE A 231 8.41 -10.48 -14.95
CA PHE A 231 7.20 -9.85 -15.44
C PHE A 231 7.43 -9.27 -16.83
N ARG A 232 6.49 -9.55 -17.74
CA ARG A 232 6.40 -8.92 -19.05
C ARG A 232 4.98 -8.44 -19.33
N SER A 233 4.85 -7.47 -20.21
CA SER A 233 3.57 -7.00 -20.71
C SER A 233 3.49 -7.12 -22.23
N ARG A 234 2.31 -7.46 -22.72
CA ARG A 234 1.98 -7.54 -24.16
C ARG A 234 1.62 -6.18 -24.76
N ASP A 235 0.94 -5.32 -24.01
CA ASP A 235 0.20 -4.18 -24.54
C ASP A 235 0.47 -2.88 -23.78
N VAL A 236 -0.11 -2.68 -22.60
CA VAL A 236 0.03 -1.47 -21.80
C VAL A 236 0.82 -1.77 -20.50
N ILE A 237 1.08 -0.75 -19.70
CA ILE A 237 1.68 -0.95 -18.40
C ILE A 237 0.62 -1.53 -17.45
N HIS A 238 0.94 -2.70 -16.86
CA HIS A 238 0.25 -3.29 -15.73
C HIS A 238 1.15 -3.23 -14.49
N SER A 239 0.64 -3.60 -13.33
CA SER A 239 1.45 -3.78 -12.12
C SER A 239 0.99 -5.05 -11.41
N ALA A 240 1.88 -6.00 -11.31
CA ALA A 240 1.67 -7.23 -10.56
C ALA A 240 1.68 -6.90 -9.06
N PHE A 241 0.60 -7.19 -8.33
CA PHE A 241 0.45 -6.91 -6.92
C PHE A 241 -0.07 -8.13 -6.17
N LEU A 242 0.75 -8.65 -5.26
CA LEU A 242 0.43 -9.75 -4.35
C LEU A 242 0.48 -9.21 -2.91
N PRO A 243 -0.66 -8.72 -2.38
CA PRO A 243 -0.68 -7.99 -1.11
C PRO A 243 -0.13 -8.79 0.08
N HIS A 244 -0.49 -10.06 0.22
CA HIS A 244 -0.02 -10.91 1.32
C HIS A 244 1.48 -11.20 1.28
N PHE A 245 2.07 -11.21 0.08
CA PHE A 245 3.52 -11.39 -0.07
C PHE A 245 4.29 -10.07 -0.07
N ARG A 246 3.64 -8.90 -0.01
CA ARG A 246 4.25 -7.56 -0.15
C ARG A 246 5.05 -7.42 -1.45
N VAL A 247 4.59 -8.08 -2.52
CA VAL A 247 5.18 -7.98 -3.86
C VAL A 247 4.40 -6.98 -4.69
N GLN A 248 5.09 -6.01 -5.27
CA GLN A 248 4.55 -5.11 -6.28
C GLN A 248 5.63 -4.82 -7.32
N MET A 249 5.33 -5.09 -8.60
CA MET A 249 6.26 -4.83 -9.70
C MET A 249 5.50 -4.44 -10.96
N ASN A 250 5.95 -3.39 -11.64
CA ASN A 250 5.38 -2.98 -12.91
C ASN A 250 5.73 -3.96 -14.03
N CYS A 251 4.75 -4.31 -14.84
CA CYS A 251 4.89 -5.05 -16.08
C CYS A 251 4.89 -4.04 -17.23
N VAL A 252 6.04 -3.78 -17.83
CA VAL A 252 6.22 -2.74 -18.84
C VAL A 252 6.42 -3.37 -20.21
N PRO A 253 5.69 -2.92 -21.27
CA PRO A 253 5.92 -3.41 -22.62
C PRO A 253 7.36 -3.18 -23.07
N GLY A 254 8.01 -4.23 -23.62
CA GLY A 254 9.39 -4.18 -24.07
C GLY A 254 10.47 -4.28 -22.99
N LEU A 255 10.09 -4.37 -21.71
CA LEU A 255 11.00 -4.52 -20.58
C LEU A 255 10.63 -5.75 -19.76
N SER A 256 11.61 -6.55 -19.33
CA SER A 256 11.42 -7.59 -18.33
C SER A 256 11.82 -7.05 -16.97
N THR A 257 10.86 -6.98 -16.04
CA THR A 257 11.11 -6.67 -14.63
C THR A 257 11.07 -7.95 -13.81
N GLN A 258 11.56 -7.94 -12.58
CA GLN A 258 11.60 -9.13 -11.75
C GLN A 258 11.47 -8.80 -10.26
N PHE A 259 10.98 -9.76 -9.51
CA PHE A 259 10.93 -9.72 -8.06
C PHE A 259 11.06 -11.14 -7.49
N ALA A 260 11.89 -11.32 -6.47
CA ALA A 260 12.01 -12.61 -5.80
C ALA A 260 11.48 -12.55 -4.38
N PHE A 261 10.85 -13.64 -3.93
CA PHE A 261 10.34 -13.78 -2.58
C PHE A 261 10.25 -15.24 -2.16
N THR A 262 10.14 -15.46 -0.85
CA THR A 262 9.92 -16.79 -0.28
C THR A 262 8.59 -16.78 0.45
N PRO A 263 7.56 -17.53 0.00
CA PRO A 263 6.30 -17.67 0.71
C PRO A 263 6.50 -18.45 2.01
N THR A 264 5.83 -18.04 3.09
CA THR A 264 6.00 -18.61 4.44
C THR A 264 4.77 -19.29 5.00
N LYS A 265 3.62 -19.13 4.35
CA LYS A 265 2.34 -19.72 4.78
C LYS A 265 1.65 -20.36 3.60
N THR A 266 1.16 -21.59 3.80
CA THR A 266 0.36 -22.28 2.80
C THR A 266 -1.03 -21.67 2.66
N THR A 267 -1.68 -21.92 1.52
CA THR A 267 -3.07 -21.50 1.31
C THR A 267 -4.00 -22.19 2.32
N ALA A 268 -3.71 -23.44 2.71
CA ALA A 268 -4.49 -24.16 3.71
C ALA A 268 -4.42 -23.49 5.09
N GLU A 269 -3.20 -23.16 5.56
CA GLU A 269 -3.00 -22.43 6.82
C GLU A 269 -3.72 -21.06 6.82
N MET A 270 -3.73 -20.38 5.67
CA MET A 270 -4.42 -19.09 5.58
C MET A 270 -5.95 -19.25 5.58
N LYS A 271 -6.49 -20.33 5.00
CA LYS A 271 -7.92 -20.64 5.09
C LYS A 271 -8.38 -20.91 6.52
N GLU A 272 -7.57 -21.56 7.32
CA GLU A 272 -7.84 -21.78 8.75
C GLU A 272 -7.91 -20.44 9.54
N ASN A 273 -7.10 -19.45 9.15
CA ASN A 273 -6.98 -18.18 9.87
C ASN A 273 -7.92 -17.09 9.36
N GLU A 274 -8.12 -17.00 8.03
CA GLU A 274 -8.86 -15.93 7.35
C GLU A 274 -10.25 -16.38 6.83
N GLY A 275 -10.53 -17.69 6.85
CA GLY A 275 -11.78 -18.28 6.38
C GLY A 275 -11.62 -19.14 5.14
N GLU A 276 -12.56 -20.06 4.93
CA GLU A 276 -12.55 -21.06 3.84
C GLU A 276 -12.47 -20.47 2.42
N ASP A 277 -13.00 -19.26 2.24
CA ASP A 277 -13.00 -18.57 0.95
C ASP A 277 -11.68 -17.86 0.64
N PHE A 278 -10.68 -17.95 1.53
CA PHE A 278 -9.40 -17.30 1.34
C PHE A 278 -8.66 -17.82 0.10
N GLU A 279 -8.12 -16.91 -0.71
CA GLU A 279 -7.22 -17.19 -1.81
C GLU A 279 -6.10 -16.14 -1.86
N TYR A 280 -4.88 -16.57 -2.16
CA TYR A 280 -3.85 -15.64 -2.60
C TYR A 280 -4.15 -15.21 -4.03
N VAL A 281 -4.22 -13.91 -4.26
CA VAL A 281 -4.58 -13.37 -5.58
C VAL A 281 -3.54 -12.36 -6.05
N LEU A 282 -3.08 -12.54 -7.29
CA LEU A 282 -2.36 -11.53 -8.03
C LEU A 282 -3.37 -10.56 -8.64
N LEU A 283 -3.25 -9.29 -8.30
CA LEU A 283 -4.09 -8.20 -8.79
C LEU A 283 -3.31 -7.30 -9.74
N CYS A 284 -4.02 -6.61 -10.62
CA CYS A 284 -3.43 -5.50 -11.37
C CYS A 284 -3.58 -4.20 -10.55
N ASN A 285 -2.44 -3.58 -10.19
CA ASN A 285 -2.41 -2.33 -9.39
C ASN A 285 -2.04 -1.09 -10.24
N LYS A 286 -2.24 -1.15 -11.56
CA LYS A 286 -2.06 -0.03 -12.49
C LYS A 286 -3.23 0.03 -13.43
N ILE A 287 -3.93 1.18 -13.49
CA ILE A 287 -5.06 1.34 -14.42
C ILE A 287 -4.60 1.02 -15.84
N CYS A 288 -5.14 -0.08 -16.39
CA CYS A 288 -4.76 -0.62 -17.69
C CYS A 288 -5.92 -0.64 -18.73
N GLY A 289 -7.11 -0.20 -18.34
CA GLY A 289 -8.27 -0.12 -19.20
C GLY A 289 -9.60 -0.44 -18.49
N SER A 290 -10.66 -0.71 -19.26
CA SER A 290 -12.05 -0.81 -18.76
C SER A 290 -12.29 -1.97 -17.79
N ALA A 291 -11.62 -3.11 -17.96
CA ALA A 291 -11.75 -4.27 -17.09
C ALA A 291 -10.56 -4.44 -16.11
N HIS A 292 -9.80 -3.35 -15.86
CA HIS A 292 -8.71 -3.32 -14.89
C HIS A 292 -9.10 -3.90 -13.53
N PHE A 293 -10.28 -3.58 -13.02
CA PHE A 293 -10.78 -4.01 -11.71
C PHE A 293 -10.95 -5.53 -11.57
N ASN A 294 -11.08 -6.26 -12.69
CA ASN A 294 -11.29 -7.72 -12.72
C ASN A 294 -10.05 -8.48 -13.17
N MET A 295 -8.92 -7.81 -13.38
CA MET A 295 -7.68 -8.45 -13.84
C MET A 295 -6.94 -9.07 -12.65
N GLN A 296 -7.16 -10.39 -12.47
CA GLN A 296 -6.63 -11.16 -11.35
C GLN A 296 -6.20 -12.56 -11.77
N MET A 297 -5.30 -13.18 -10.99
CA MET A 297 -4.86 -14.56 -11.13
C MET A 297 -4.69 -15.18 -9.75
N LYS A 298 -5.11 -16.43 -9.62
CA LYS A 298 -4.97 -17.21 -8.39
C LYS A 298 -3.54 -17.69 -8.20
N PHE A 299 -3.09 -17.58 -6.94
CA PHE A 299 -1.86 -18.19 -6.45
C PHE A 299 -2.20 -19.21 -5.36
N VAL A 300 -1.55 -20.36 -5.39
CA VAL A 300 -1.69 -21.42 -4.41
C VAL A 300 -0.33 -21.68 -3.79
N VAL A 301 -0.22 -21.62 -2.48
CA VAL A 301 0.98 -22.02 -1.76
C VAL A 301 0.70 -23.33 -1.05
N GLU A 302 1.52 -24.32 -1.31
CA GLU A 302 1.30 -25.68 -0.82
C GLU A 302 2.60 -26.34 -0.36
N SER A 303 2.52 -27.57 0.14
CA SER A 303 3.71 -28.36 0.50
C SER A 303 4.58 -28.63 -0.74
N GLU A 304 5.88 -28.83 -0.55
CA GLU A 304 6.78 -29.18 -1.64
C GLU A 304 6.33 -30.47 -2.36
N GLU A 305 5.77 -31.41 -1.61
CA GLU A 305 5.25 -32.68 -2.15
C GLU A 305 4.05 -32.45 -3.09
N ASP A 306 3.08 -31.64 -2.66
CA ASP A 306 1.88 -31.36 -3.45
C ASP A 306 2.19 -30.48 -4.65
N TYR A 307 3.08 -29.49 -4.49
CA TYR A 307 3.63 -28.71 -5.60
C TYR A 307 4.29 -29.63 -6.66
N ASN A 308 5.11 -30.59 -6.24
CA ASN A 308 5.76 -31.51 -7.18
C ASN A 308 4.75 -32.42 -7.89
N LYS A 309 3.69 -32.86 -7.21
CA LYS A 309 2.59 -33.62 -7.84
C LYS A 309 1.88 -32.74 -8.88
N TRP A 310 1.58 -31.51 -8.52
CA TRP A 310 0.87 -30.58 -9.40
C TRP A 310 1.70 -30.24 -10.64
N ILE A 311 2.97 -29.82 -10.48
CA ILE A 311 3.82 -29.39 -11.62
C ILE A 311 4.07 -30.55 -12.60
N ASN A 312 4.28 -31.77 -12.10
CA ASN A 312 4.46 -32.97 -12.91
C ASN A 312 3.19 -33.41 -13.67
N SER A 313 2.02 -32.94 -13.24
CA SER A 313 0.75 -33.20 -13.95
C SER A 313 0.51 -32.25 -15.11
N GLN A 314 1.28 -31.15 -15.20
CA GLN A 314 1.10 -30.13 -16.22
C GLN A 314 1.71 -30.54 -17.57
N LYS A 315 1.17 -29.97 -18.65
CA LYS A 315 1.69 -30.21 -20.01
C LYS A 315 2.77 -29.18 -20.36
N THR A 316 3.87 -29.66 -20.91
CA THR A 316 4.93 -28.78 -21.39
C THR A 316 4.52 -28.04 -22.67
N VAL A 317 5.24 -26.94 -22.97
CA VAL A 317 5.09 -26.15 -24.20
C VAL A 317 5.25 -27.04 -25.43
N GLN A 318 6.22 -27.94 -25.44
CA GLN A 318 6.41 -28.89 -26.53
C GLN A 318 5.15 -29.73 -26.76
N ASN A 319 4.54 -30.26 -25.72
CA ASN A 319 3.34 -31.09 -25.82
C ASN A 319 2.06 -30.27 -26.15
N THR A 320 2.06 -28.96 -25.86
CA THR A 320 0.89 -28.11 -26.04
C THR A 320 0.86 -27.40 -27.39
N LEU A 321 2.01 -26.92 -27.88
CA LEU A 321 2.11 -26.12 -29.10
C LEU A 321 2.42 -26.96 -30.37
N THR A 322 3.02 -28.14 -30.20
CA THR A 322 3.31 -29.03 -31.35
C THR A 322 2.18 -29.96 -31.73
N LEU A 323 1.12 -30.09 -30.92
CA LEU A 323 -0.08 -30.83 -31.32
C LEU A 323 -0.85 -30.02 -32.37
N LYS A 324 -0.81 -30.52 -33.65
CA LYS A 324 -1.63 -30.03 -34.77
C LYS A 324 -3.10 -30.37 -34.58
#